data_3e1310e9692569221071a760f01ff1d3
#
_entry.id   3e1310e9692569221071a760f01ff1d3
#
_cell.length_a   1.000
_cell.length_b   1.000
_cell.length_c   1.000
_cell.angle_alpha   90.00
_cell.angle_beta   90.00
_cell.angle_gamma   90.00
#
_symmetry.space_group_name_H-M   'P 1'
#
loop_
_entity.id
_entity.type
_entity.pdbx_description
1 polymer ?
#
loop_
_entity_poly.entity_id
_entity_poly.type
_entity_poly.pdbx_seq_one_letter_code
_entity_poly.pdbx_strand_id
1 'polypeptide(L)'
;VHSYAYCGFPRALRGLQTFVAVLDERKANGIEDKRGREASPITDTRSKYDRGRDILARISGAPVDAPKADYAVLAPEIEVFLKEHLFADIFERDVLTYSEREIATVAVLAAIGGVEPMMKGHIGIALNVGVTPDELRHLLAIVEKQIGRDEADAGRMVLDEVLQIKGLIVNPGTPVVVVENGVKKQKVTFHNRFLIDVVGDLYLPANYDPAKRYPTLVVGHPFGGVKEQTSGLYARR
;
A
#
# COMPACT_ATOMS: atom_id res chain seq x y z
N VAL A 1 17.44 -10.88 -2.45
CA VAL A 1 17.96 -9.51 -2.68
C VAL A 1 16.91 -8.46 -2.33
N HIS A 2 15.66 -8.56 -2.83
CA HIS A 2 14.64 -7.52 -2.61
C HIS A 2 14.40 -7.18 -1.13
N SER A 3 14.26 -8.18 -0.26
CA SER A 3 13.92 -8.01 1.15
C SER A 3 14.96 -7.25 1.98
N TYR A 4 16.24 -7.26 1.59
CA TYR A 4 17.27 -6.60 2.40
C TYR A 4 17.08 -5.09 2.51
N ALA A 5 16.49 -4.48 1.49
CA ALA A 5 16.19 -3.04 1.49
C ALA A 5 15.21 -2.63 2.61
N TYR A 6 14.43 -3.59 3.11
CA TYR A 6 13.41 -3.36 4.14
C TYR A 6 13.82 -3.91 5.51
N CYS A 7 14.51 -5.05 5.57
CA CYS A 7 14.91 -5.65 6.83
C CYS A 7 16.40 -5.43 7.20
N GLY A 8 17.13 -4.73 6.34
CA GLY A 8 18.57 -4.44 6.50
C GLY A 8 19.48 -5.63 6.25
N PHE A 9 20.75 -5.36 6.06
CA PHE A 9 21.77 -6.38 5.79
C PHE A 9 21.83 -7.50 6.84
N PRO A 10 21.81 -7.23 8.17
CA PRO A 10 21.97 -8.30 9.15
C PRO A 10 20.91 -9.40 9.04
N ARG A 11 19.63 -9.02 8.96
CA ARG A 11 18.54 -9.99 8.83
C ARG A 11 18.54 -10.68 7.47
N ALA A 12 18.81 -9.92 6.40
CA ALA A 12 18.85 -10.49 5.05
C ALA A 12 19.99 -11.50 4.88
N LEU A 13 21.20 -11.20 5.36
CA LEU A 13 22.33 -12.13 5.30
C LEU A 13 22.06 -13.38 6.14
N ARG A 14 21.47 -13.24 7.33
CA ARG A 14 21.04 -14.38 8.14
C ARG A 14 20.03 -15.26 7.40
N GLY A 15 19.03 -14.64 6.76
CA GLY A 15 18.04 -15.35 5.94
C GLY A 15 18.68 -16.10 4.77
N LEU A 16 19.64 -15.48 4.06
CA LEU A 16 20.37 -16.13 2.97
C LEU A 16 21.20 -17.32 3.48
N GLN A 17 21.87 -17.21 4.62
CA GLN A 17 22.61 -18.33 5.23
C GLN A 17 21.66 -19.51 5.56
N THR A 18 20.51 -19.22 6.14
CA THR A 18 19.48 -20.24 6.42
C THR A 18 19.00 -20.89 5.12
N PHE A 19 18.77 -20.09 4.07
CA PHE A 19 18.34 -20.60 2.78
C PHE A 19 19.38 -21.53 2.13
N VAL A 20 20.67 -21.19 2.21
CA VAL A 20 21.75 -22.06 1.74
C VAL A 20 21.74 -23.40 2.49
N ALA A 21 21.62 -23.39 3.82
CA ALA A 21 21.55 -24.61 4.60
C ALA A 21 20.36 -25.51 4.20
N VAL A 22 19.19 -24.91 3.92
CA VAL A 22 18.03 -25.66 3.42
C VAL A 22 18.29 -26.24 2.04
N LEU A 23 18.94 -25.51 1.13
CA LEU A 23 19.29 -26.05 -0.19
C LEU A 23 20.28 -27.22 -0.10
N ASP A 24 21.27 -27.15 0.81
CA ASP A 24 22.22 -28.20 1.05
C ASP A 24 21.54 -29.46 1.61
N GLU A 25 20.61 -29.30 2.56
CA GLU A 25 19.81 -30.41 3.11
C GLU A 25 18.95 -31.06 2.02
N ARG A 26 18.27 -30.26 1.19
CA ARG A 26 17.47 -30.75 0.07
C ARG A 26 18.32 -31.54 -0.91
N LYS A 27 19.49 -31.02 -1.26
CA LYS A 27 20.45 -31.70 -2.14
C LYS A 27 20.92 -33.02 -1.55
N ALA A 28 21.22 -33.07 -0.25
CA ALA A 28 21.60 -34.29 0.45
C ALA A 28 20.50 -35.37 0.43
N ASN A 29 19.23 -34.92 0.37
CA ASN A 29 18.05 -35.79 0.23
C ASN A 29 17.69 -36.08 -1.25
N GLY A 30 18.60 -35.82 -2.20
CA GLY A 30 18.41 -36.13 -3.61
C GLY A 30 17.48 -35.17 -4.36
N ILE A 31 17.13 -34.02 -3.79
CA ILE A 31 16.30 -33.00 -4.42
C ILE A 31 17.22 -32.00 -5.15
N GLU A 32 17.06 -31.89 -6.46
CA GLU A 32 17.78 -30.91 -7.26
C GLU A 32 16.90 -29.68 -7.52
N ASP A 33 17.25 -28.57 -6.90
CA ASP A 33 16.56 -27.31 -7.08
C ASP A 33 17.03 -26.56 -8.32
N LYS A 34 16.09 -26.19 -9.19
CA LYS A 34 16.41 -25.42 -10.39
C LYS A 34 16.73 -23.98 -10.02
N ARG A 35 17.85 -23.47 -10.56
CA ARG A 35 18.16 -22.04 -10.47
C ARG A 35 17.12 -21.22 -11.23
N GLY A 36 16.65 -20.12 -10.62
CA GLY A 36 15.79 -19.16 -11.29
C GLY A 36 16.50 -18.42 -12.42
N ARG A 37 15.72 -17.70 -13.22
CA ARG A 37 16.27 -16.87 -14.31
C ARG A 37 17.06 -15.69 -13.76
N GLU A 38 18.04 -15.22 -14.53
CA GLU A 38 18.72 -13.96 -14.26
C GLU A 38 17.84 -12.77 -14.71
N ALA A 39 18.11 -11.59 -14.15
CA ALA A 39 17.49 -10.36 -14.64
C ALA A 39 18.04 -10.00 -16.01
N SER A 40 17.18 -9.45 -16.86
CA SER A 40 17.60 -8.89 -18.13
C SER A 40 18.56 -7.70 -17.94
N PRO A 41 19.51 -7.49 -18.87
CA PRO A 41 20.35 -6.31 -18.84
C PRO A 41 19.51 -5.02 -18.95
N ILE A 42 19.89 -4.01 -18.16
CA ILE A 42 19.28 -2.67 -18.27
C ILE A 42 19.85 -1.98 -19.50
N THR A 43 18.99 -1.60 -20.44
CA THR A 43 19.36 -0.92 -21.69
C THR A 43 19.11 0.59 -21.66
N ASP A 44 18.35 1.08 -20.67
CA ASP A 44 18.11 2.53 -20.49
C ASP A 44 19.39 3.21 -20.01
N THR A 45 19.89 4.17 -20.78
CA THR A 45 21.16 4.88 -20.51
C THR A 45 21.01 6.12 -19.63
N ARG A 46 19.79 6.47 -19.22
CA ARG A 46 19.56 7.58 -18.29
C ARG A 46 20.18 7.30 -16.92
N SER A 47 20.32 8.35 -16.10
CA SER A 47 20.82 8.18 -14.73
C SER A 47 19.97 7.19 -13.92
N LYS A 48 20.59 6.51 -12.95
CA LYS A 48 19.83 5.65 -12.01
C LYS A 48 18.76 6.44 -11.27
N TYR A 49 19.10 7.69 -10.90
CA TYR A 49 18.18 8.59 -10.23
C TYR A 49 16.90 8.83 -11.05
N ASP A 50 17.03 9.17 -12.33
CA ASP A 50 15.88 9.42 -13.21
C ASP A 50 15.05 8.17 -13.45
N ARG A 51 15.69 7.02 -13.71
CA ARG A 51 14.98 5.75 -13.87
C ARG A 51 14.22 5.35 -12.61
N GLY A 52 14.87 5.43 -11.45
CA GLY A 52 14.25 5.09 -10.17
C GLY A 52 13.13 6.06 -9.77
N ARG A 53 13.30 7.36 -10.04
CA ARG A 53 12.24 8.36 -9.88
C ARG A 53 11.00 8.01 -10.70
N ASP A 54 11.19 7.64 -11.96
CA ASP A 54 10.09 7.30 -12.87
C ASP A 54 9.39 5.99 -12.45
N ILE A 55 10.16 5.01 -11.95
CA ILE A 55 9.59 3.77 -11.39
C ILE A 55 8.75 4.09 -10.15
N LEU A 56 9.28 4.87 -9.22
CA LEU A 56 8.54 5.28 -8.02
C LEU A 56 7.24 5.99 -8.38
N ALA A 57 7.28 6.97 -9.28
CA ALA A 57 6.10 7.68 -9.74
C ALA A 57 5.06 6.72 -10.37
N ARG A 58 5.51 5.79 -11.19
CA ARG A 58 4.65 4.80 -11.85
C ARG A 58 3.91 3.90 -10.85
N ILE A 59 4.62 3.36 -9.86
CA ILE A 59 4.01 2.41 -8.91
C ILE A 59 3.23 3.10 -7.81
N SER A 60 3.65 4.28 -7.37
CA SER A 60 2.94 5.05 -6.34
C SER A 60 1.72 5.79 -6.89
N GLY A 61 1.68 6.04 -8.21
CA GLY A 61 0.68 6.91 -8.82
C GLY A 61 0.85 8.40 -8.48
N ALA A 62 1.93 8.77 -7.79
CA ALA A 62 2.25 10.15 -7.47
C ALA A 62 2.91 10.86 -8.68
N PRO A 63 2.68 12.17 -8.86
CA PRO A 63 3.42 12.93 -9.87
C PRO A 63 4.94 12.86 -9.65
N VAL A 64 5.70 12.90 -10.75
CA VAL A 64 7.18 12.86 -10.71
C VAL A 64 7.78 14.03 -9.92
N ASP A 65 7.11 15.16 -9.93
CA ASP A 65 7.44 16.40 -9.26
C ASP A 65 6.69 16.62 -7.93
N ALA A 66 6.15 15.54 -7.35
CA ALA A 66 5.50 15.60 -6.05
C ALA A 66 6.43 16.23 -4.99
N PRO A 67 5.87 16.98 -4.02
CA PRO A 67 6.67 17.55 -2.93
C PRO A 67 7.50 16.47 -2.21
N LYS A 68 8.72 16.82 -1.84
CA LYS A 68 9.59 15.91 -1.09
C LYS A 68 9.01 15.62 0.29
N ALA A 69 9.17 14.38 0.74
CA ALA A 69 8.85 14.01 2.10
C ALA A 69 9.79 14.70 3.10
N ASP A 70 9.33 14.95 4.32
CA ASP A 70 10.07 15.68 5.35
C ASP A 70 11.45 15.07 5.63
N TYR A 71 11.58 13.75 5.63
CA TYR A 71 12.85 13.06 5.80
C TYR A 71 13.83 13.35 4.64
N ALA A 72 13.34 13.54 3.43
CA ALA A 72 14.16 13.85 2.26
C ALA A 72 14.56 15.35 2.22
N VAL A 73 13.84 16.20 2.94
CA VAL A 73 14.25 17.59 3.18
C VAL A 73 15.36 17.64 4.24
N LEU A 74 15.23 16.83 5.30
CA LEU A 74 16.23 16.74 6.38
C LEU A 74 17.53 16.08 5.93
N ALA A 75 17.43 14.98 5.17
CA ALA A 75 18.56 14.17 4.71
C ALA A 75 18.42 13.86 3.22
N PRO A 76 18.80 14.79 2.32
CA PRO A 76 18.60 14.65 0.87
C PRO A 76 19.23 13.40 0.25
N GLU A 77 20.32 12.92 0.83
CA GLU A 77 21.04 11.72 0.37
C GLU A 77 20.18 10.47 0.44
N ILE A 78 19.27 10.38 1.43
CA ILE A 78 18.36 9.23 1.55
C ILE A 78 17.40 9.15 0.35
N GLU A 79 16.99 10.29 -0.20
CA GLU A 79 16.17 10.34 -1.41
C GLU A 79 16.94 9.81 -2.62
N VAL A 80 18.22 10.17 -2.72
CA VAL A 80 19.10 9.67 -3.79
C VAL A 80 19.24 8.16 -3.69
N PHE A 81 19.53 7.63 -2.50
CA PHE A 81 19.65 6.17 -2.28
C PHE A 81 18.34 5.44 -2.56
N LEU A 82 17.20 5.99 -2.18
CA LEU A 82 15.90 5.40 -2.51
C LEU A 82 15.71 5.31 -4.02
N LYS A 83 15.96 6.38 -4.76
CA LYS A 83 15.74 6.40 -6.21
C LYS A 83 16.77 5.54 -6.94
N GLU A 84 18.05 5.72 -6.67
CA GLU A 84 19.11 5.02 -7.38
C GLU A 84 19.22 3.56 -7.00
N HIS A 85 19.14 3.25 -5.71
CA HIS A 85 19.39 1.90 -5.24
C HIS A 85 18.11 1.07 -5.10
N LEU A 86 17.09 1.57 -4.38
CA LEU A 86 15.88 0.79 -4.21
C LEU A 86 15.10 0.68 -5.54
N PHE A 87 14.81 1.82 -6.18
CA PHE A 87 13.92 1.79 -7.35
C PHE A 87 14.66 1.46 -8.65
N ALA A 88 15.89 1.92 -8.88
CA ALA A 88 16.63 1.54 -10.07
C ALA A 88 17.35 0.20 -9.92
N ASP A 89 18.22 -0.01 -8.93
CA ASP A 89 19.00 -1.25 -8.86
C ASP A 89 18.17 -2.49 -8.50
N ILE A 90 17.06 -2.34 -7.75
CA ILE A 90 16.26 -3.47 -7.25
C ILE A 90 14.93 -3.58 -7.99
N PHE A 91 14.11 -2.51 -8.02
CA PHE A 91 12.77 -2.57 -8.62
C PHE A 91 12.79 -2.67 -10.15
N GLU A 92 13.80 -2.16 -10.81
CA GLU A 92 13.95 -2.24 -12.27
C GLU A 92 14.25 -3.66 -12.78
N ARG A 93 14.76 -4.55 -11.90
CA ARG A 93 15.03 -5.95 -12.27
C ARG A 93 13.73 -6.68 -12.57
N ASP A 94 13.64 -7.29 -13.74
CA ASP A 94 12.44 -7.94 -14.28
C ASP A 94 12.17 -9.37 -13.77
N VAL A 95 12.91 -9.84 -12.76
CA VAL A 95 12.71 -11.18 -12.17
C VAL A 95 11.44 -11.32 -11.36
N LEU A 96 10.93 -10.20 -10.83
CA LEU A 96 9.66 -10.10 -10.12
C LEU A 96 8.87 -8.93 -10.70
N THR A 97 7.57 -9.11 -10.83
CA THR A 97 6.63 -8.03 -11.14
C THR A 97 6.53 -7.03 -9.99
N TYR A 98 5.96 -5.85 -10.23
CA TYR A 98 5.76 -4.87 -9.15
C TYR A 98 4.78 -5.38 -8.08
N SER A 99 3.74 -6.13 -8.46
CA SER A 99 2.82 -6.74 -7.51
C SER A 99 3.49 -7.78 -6.61
N GLU A 100 4.31 -8.66 -7.18
CA GLU A 100 5.10 -9.63 -6.40
C GLU A 100 6.08 -8.94 -5.45
N ARG A 101 6.71 -7.84 -5.88
CA ARG A 101 7.59 -7.04 -5.03
C ARG A 101 6.85 -6.42 -3.87
N GLU A 102 5.67 -5.85 -4.11
CA GLU A 102 4.89 -5.23 -3.04
C GLU A 102 4.30 -6.26 -2.07
N ILE A 103 3.88 -7.43 -2.53
CA ILE A 103 3.51 -8.55 -1.65
C ILE A 103 4.68 -8.92 -0.73
N ALA A 104 5.89 -9.07 -1.29
CA ALA A 104 7.08 -9.38 -0.50
C ALA A 104 7.44 -8.23 0.47
N THR A 105 7.30 -6.98 0.04
CA THR A 105 7.56 -5.80 0.87
C THR A 105 6.59 -5.72 2.06
N VAL A 106 5.28 -5.82 1.80
CA VAL A 106 4.26 -5.79 2.86
C VAL A 106 4.48 -6.94 3.84
N ALA A 107 4.82 -8.15 3.36
CA ALA A 107 5.14 -9.28 4.22
C ALA A 107 6.33 -9.00 5.15
N VAL A 108 7.42 -8.42 4.61
CA VAL A 108 8.61 -8.06 5.40
C VAL A 108 8.28 -6.98 6.43
N LEU A 109 7.57 -5.91 6.02
CA LEU A 109 7.23 -4.80 6.91
C LEU A 109 6.29 -5.24 8.04
N ALA A 110 5.29 -6.08 7.72
CA ALA A 110 4.42 -6.66 8.75
C ALA A 110 5.21 -7.53 9.73
N ALA A 111 6.12 -8.37 9.22
CA ALA A 111 6.90 -9.29 10.05
C ALA A 111 7.94 -8.60 10.96
N ILE A 112 8.46 -7.43 10.59
CA ILE A 112 9.44 -6.72 11.44
C ILE A 112 8.78 -5.82 12.49
N GLY A 113 7.57 -5.33 12.22
CA GLY A 113 6.81 -4.43 13.12
C GLY A 113 7.47 -3.08 13.38
N GLY A 114 6.72 -2.12 13.93
CA GLY A 114 7.22 -0.79 14.29
C GLY A 114 7.55 0.11 13.08
N VAL A 115 7.05 -0.24 11.91
CA VAL A 115 7.24 0.48 10.63
C VAL A 115 5.92 0.71 9.90
N GLU A 116 4.83 0.84 10.66
CA GLU A 116 3.47 0.99 10.14
C GLU A 116 3.32 2.13 9.13
N PRO A 117 3.96 3.31 9.29
CA PRO A 117 3.89 4.37 8.29
C PRO A 117 4.48 3.96 6.94
N MET A 118 5.54 3.16 6.92
CA MET A 118 6.15 2.61 5.69
C MET A 118 5.24 1.54 5.09
N MET A 119 4.70 0.65 5.92
CA MET A 119 3.75 -0.37 5.49
C MET A 119 2.50 0.24 4.86
N LYS A 120 1.97 1.33 5.41
CA LYS A 120 0.85 2.09 4.85
C LYS A 120 1.14 2.57 3.43
N GLY A 121 2.32 3.14 3.19
CA GLY A 121 2.76 3.54 1.86
C GLY A 121 2.80 2.35 0.88
N HIS A 122 3.40 1.25 1.29
CA HIS A 122 3.55 0.05 0.45
C HIS A 122 2.22 -0.69 0.21
N ILE A 123 1.30 -0.74 1.16
CA ILE A 123 -0.07 -1.22 0.92
C ILE A 123 -0.76 -0.35 -0.15
N GLY A 124 -0.58 0.97 -0.08
CA GLY A 124 -1.08 1.90 -1.09
C GLY A 124 -0.51 1.60 -2.49
N ILE A 125 0.79 1.36 -2.58
CA ILE A 125 1.46 0.97 -3.83
C ILE A 125 0.99 -0.41 -4.30
N ALA A 126 0.90 -1.40 -3.41
CA ALA A 126 0.42 -2.74 -3.73
C ALA A 126 -0.95 -2.71 -4.43
N LEU A 127 -1.88 -1.95 -3.90
CA LEU A 127 -3.20 -1.74 -4.52
C LEU A 127 -3.10 -1.04 -5.88
N ASN A 128 -2.20 -0.07 -6.05
CA ASN A 128 -1.99 0.62 -7.33
C ASN A 128 -1.42 -0.30 -8.41
N VAL A 129 -0.56 -1.26 -8.04
CA VAL A 129 0.04 -2.21 -8.98
C VAL A 129 -0.79 -3.49 -9.18
N GLY A 130 -2.01 -3.52 -8.63
CA GLY A 130 -3.02 -4.54 -8.90
C GLY A 130 -3.13 -5.66 -7.87
N VAL A 131 -2.44 -5.56 -6.72
CA VAL A 131 -2.69 -6.48 -5.60
C VAL A 131 -4.06 -6.16 -5.01
N THR A 132 -4.87 -7.19 -4.81
CA THR A 132 -6.24 -7.02 -4.28
C THR A 132 -6.26 -6.93 -2.75
N PRO A 133 -7.30 -6.31 -2.16
CA PRO A 133 -7.49 -6.34 -0.71
C PRO A 133 -7.54 -7.75 -0.12
N ASP A 134 -8.11 -8.73 -0.86
CA ASP A 134 -8.21 -10.10 -0.39
C ASP A 134 -6.86 -10.82 -0.38
N GLU A 135 -5.99 -10.56 -1.36
CA GLU A 135 -4.62 -11.06 -1.35
C GLU A 135 -3.83 -10.49 -0.17
N LEU A 136 -4.00 -9.21 0.16
CA LEU A 136 -3.38 -8.58 1.33
C LEU A 136 -3.92 -9.18 2.64
N ARG A 137 -5.22 -9.45 2.76
CA ARG A 137 -5.80 -10.13 3.93
C ARG A 137 -5.24 -11.53 4.08
N HIS A 138 -5.12 -12.26 2.96
CA HIS A 138 -4.54 -13.60 2.97
C HIS A 138 -3.06 -13.58 3.39
N LEU A 139 -2.29 -12.61 2.88
CA LEU A 139 -0.91 -12.40 3.30
C LEU A 139 -0.80 -12.21 4.82
N LEU A 140 -1.64 -11.36 5.40
CA LEU A 140 -1.65 -11.10 6.85
C LEU A 140 -2.09 -12.32 7.66
N ALA A 141 -2.94 -13.19 7.12
CA ALA A 141 -3.25 -14.48 7.74
C ALA A 141 -2.04 -15.44 7.75
N ILE A 142 -1.19 -15.37 6.71
CA ILE A 142 0.09 -16.11 6.70
C ILE A 142 1.05 -15.52 7.74
N VAL A 143 1.15 -14.19 7.86
CA VAL A 143 1.96 -13.52 8.89
C VAL A 143 1.50 -13.95 10.29
N GLU A 144 0.19 -13.99 10.56
CA GLU A 144 -0.34 -14.47 11.85
C GLU A 144 0.13 -15.88 12.18
N LYS A 145 0.07 -16.78 11.20
CA LYS A 145 0.46 -18.19 11.37
C LYS A 145 1.96 -18.38 11.55
N GLN A 146 2.80 -17.59 10.90
CA GLN A 146 4.24 -17.79 10.81
C GLN A 146 5.04 -16.93 11.78
N ILE A 147 4.54 -15.75 12.12
CA ILE A 147 5.23 -14.74 12.94
C ILE A 147 4.49 -14.55 14.27
N GLY A 148 3.25 -14.05 14.24
CA GLY A 148 2.47 -13.80 15.42
C GLY A 148 1.19 -13.02 15.14
N ARG A 149 0.30 -13.03 16.12
CA ARG A 149 -0.99 -12.37 16.03
C ARG A 149 -0.85 -10.85 16.10
N ASP A 150 0.04 -10.36 16.94
CA ASP A 150 0.20 -8.92 17.17
C ASP A 150 0.69 -8.21 15.90
N GLU A 151 1.65 -8.81 15.18
CA GLU A 151 2.16 -8.31 13.91
C GLU A 151 1.08 -8.34 12.82
N ALA A 152 0.30 -9.40 12.78
CA ALA A 152 -0.80 -9.53 11.81
C ALA A 152 -1.93 -8.53 12.09
N ASP A 153 -2.30 -8.32 13.35
CA ASP A 153 -3.34 -7.37 13.75
C ASP A 153 -2.90 -5.92 13.49
N ALA A 154 -1.64 -5.57 13.76
CA ALA A 154 -1.06 -4.29 13.36
C ALA A 154 -1.15 -4.09 11.84
N GLY A 155 -0.82 -5.12 11.05
CA GLY A 155 -0.94 -5.10 9.60
C GLY A 155 -2.38 -4.93 9.11
N ARG A 156 -3.35 -5.59 9.74
CA ARG A 156 -4.78 -5.45 9.42
C ARG A 156 -5.30 -4.05 9.68
N MET A 157 -4.90 -3.45 10.80
CA MET A 157 -5.26 -2.06 11.11
C MET A 157 -4.77 -1.10 10.03
N VAL A 158 -3.51 -1.24 9.59
CA VAL A 158 -2.94 -0.40 8.52
C VAL A 158 -3.64 -0.66 7.18
N LEU A 159 -3.94 -1.93 6.86
CA LEU A 159 -4.68 -2.28 5.64
C LEU A 159 -6.06 -1.63 5.63
N ASP A 160 -6.81 -1.76 6.72
CA ASP A 160 -8.15 -1.18 6.84
C ASP A 160 -8.12 0.34 6.72
N GLU A 161 -7.14 1.00 7.33
CA GLU A 161 -6.93 2.44 7.18
C GLU A 161 -6.69 2.84 5.72
N VAL A 162 -5.82 2.13 5.00
CA VAL A 162 -5.55 2.40 3.58
C VAL A 162 -6.79 2.17 2.73
N LEU A 163 -7.53 1.09 2.99
CA LEU A 163 -8.76 0.79 2.24
C LEU A 163 -9.85 1.85 2.48
N GLN A 164 -9.95 2.37 3.70
CA GLN A 164 -10.84 3.50 4.01
C GLN A 164 -10.43 4.77 3.26
N ILE A 165 -9.15 5.15 3.30
CA ILE A 165 -8.62 6.32 2.60
C ILE A 165 -8.88 6.22 1.08
N LYS A 166 -8.72 5.02 0.51
CA LYS A 166 -8.99 4.76 -0.91
C LYS A 166 -10.48 4.60 -1.23
N GLY A 167 -11.38 4.66 -0.24
CA GLY A 167 -12.81 4.43 -0.42
C GLY A 167 -13.18 3.00 -0.84
N LEU A 168 -12.30 2.04 -0.60
CA LEU A 168 -12.49 0.63 -0.94
C LEU A 168 -13.25 -0.14 0.15
N ILE A 169 -13.26 0.36 1.38
CA ILE A 169 -14.16 -0.05 2.44
C ILE A 169 -14.76 1.18 3.11
N VAL A 170 -16.00 1.05 3.51
CA VAL A 170 -16.67 2.00 4.37
C VAL A 170 -16.63 1.42 5.78
N ASN A 171 -16.37 2.23 6.78
CA ASN A 171 -16.21 1.81 8.18
C ASN A 171 -17.41 0.92 8.62
N PRO A 172 -17.23 -0.38 8.87
CA PRO A 172 -18.36 -1.29 9.12
C PRO A 172 -19.11 -0.99 10.43
N GLY A 173 -18.54 -0.14 11.29
CA GLY A 173 -19.16 0.27 12.58
C GLY A 173 -19.99 1.54 12.52
N THR A 174 -20.05 2.24 11.39
CA THR A 174 -20.84 3.48 11.32
C THR A 174 -22.28 3.15 10.94
N PRO A 175 -23.29 3.50 11.75
CA PRO A 175 -24.68 3.21 11.41
C PRO A 175 -25.08 3.82 10.07
N VAL A 176 -25.62 2.98 9.19
CA VAL A 176 -26.26 3.45 7.97
C VAL A 176 -27.67 3.89 8.32
N VAL A 177 -27.99 5.15 8.08
CA VAL A 177 -29.32 5.70 8.31
C VAL A 177 -30.01 5.84 6.97
N VAL A 178 -31.19 5.29 6.85
CA VAL A 178 -32.07 5.52 5.68
C VAL A 178 -32.69 6.91 5.85
N VAL A 179 -32.46 7.78 4.88
CA VAL A 179 -33.08 9.10 4.78
C VAL A 179 -34.20 9.08 3.74
N GLU A 180 -34.70 10.25 3.34
CA GLU A 180 -35.81 10.33 2.38
C GLU A 180 -35.58 9.49 1.10
N ASN A 181 -36.63 8.90 0.58
CA ASN A 181 -36.64 8.12 -0.67
C ASN A 181 -35.73 6.88 -0.69
N GLY A 182 -35.42 6.30 0.46
CA GLY A 182 -34.58 5.11 0.54
C GLY A 182 -33.07 5.36 0.37
N VAL A 183 -32.65 6.62 0.24
CA VAL A 183 -31.25 7.00 0.19
C VAL A 183 -30.59 6.59 1.50
N LYS A 184 -29.44 5.93 1.43
CA LYS A 184 -28.64 5.53 2.58
C LYS A 184 -27.62 6.61 2.89
N LYS A 185 -27.57 7.04 4.15
CA LYS A 185 -26.58 8.00 4.64
C LYS A 185 -25.62 7.31 5.60
N GLN A 186 -24.34 7.53 5.43
CA GLN A 186 -23.29 7.01 6.31
C GLN A 186 -22.26 8.10 6.62
N LYS A 187 -21.85 8.21 7.88
CA LYS A 187 -20.72 9.05 8.25
C LYS A 187 -19.43 8.39 7.81
N VAL A 188 -18.57 9.14 7.13
CA VAL A 188 -17.25 8.71 6.69
C VAL A 188 -16.19 9.66 7.24
N THR A 189 -15.05 9.10 7.63
CA THR A 189 -13.89 9.86 8.06
C THR A 189 -12.74 9.53 7.13
N PHE A 190 -12.02 10.53 6.68
CA PHE A 190 -10.83 10.38 5.85
C PHE A 190 -9.80 11.43 6.23
N HIS A 191 -8.53 11.14 6.00
CA HIS A 191 -7.45 12.09 6.24
C HIS A 191 -7.19 12.92 4.98
N ASN A 192 -6.98 14.21 5.16
CA ASN A 192 -6.47 15.03 4.09
C ASN A 192 -4.94 14.82 3.93
N ARG A 193 -4.32 15.49 2.94
CA ARG A 193 -2.86 15.40 2.70
C ARG A 193 -1.99 15.85 3.89
N PHE A 194 -2.57 16.50 4.89
CA PHE A 194 -1.89 16.97 6.12
C PHE A 194 -2.21 16.09 7.32
N LEU A 195 -2.77 14.88 7.11
CA LEU A 195 -3.20 13.94 8.16
C LEU A 195 -4.26 14.50 9.13
N ILE A 196 -5.02 15.51 8.69
CA ILE A 196 -6.13 16.04 9.45
C ILE A 196 -7.39 15.22 9.13
N ASP A 197 -8.09 14.77 10.18
CA ASP A 197 -9.34 14.06 10.03
C ASP A 197 -10.42 14.96 9.42
N VAL A 198 -10.93 14.54 8.28
CA VAL A 198 -12.08 15.18 7.62
C VAL A 198 -13.26 14.25 7.73
N VAL A 199 -14.35 14.73 8.32
CA VAL A 199 -15.58 13.96 8.48
C VAL A 199 -16.60 14.41 7.44
N GLY A 200 -17.10 13.46 6.67
CA GLY A 200 -18.13 13.66 5.66
C GLY A 200 -19.36 12.80 5.91
N ASP A 201 -20.42 13.09 5.16
CA ASP A 201 -21.57 12.24 5.03
C ASP A 201 -21.60 11.66 3.60
N LEU A 202 -21.56 10.34 3.49
CA LEU A 202 -21.71 9.62 2.24
C LEU A 202 -23.19 9.30 2.02
N TYR A 203 -23.72 9.70 0.88
CA TYR A 203 -25.09 9.40 0.47
C TYR A 203 -25.05 8.39 -0.68
N LEU A 204 -25.71 7.26 -0.50
CA LEU A 204 -25.78 6.19 -1.47
C LEU A 204 -27.22 6.05 -1.96
N PRO A 205 -27.48 5.86 -3.26
CA PRO A 205 -28.84 5.68 -3.78
C PRO A 205 -29.49 4.42 -3.19
N ALA A 206 -30.82 4.40 -3.18
CA ALA A 206 -31.60 3.28 -2.62
C ALA A 206 -31.22 1.92 -3.24
N ASN A 207 -30.88 1.94 -4.54
CA ASN A 207 -30.50 0.76 -5.32
C ASN A 207 -28.97 0.60 -5.46
N TYR A 208 -28.19 1.15 -4.54
CA TYR A 208 -26.73 1.03 -4.54
C TYR A 208 -26.29 -0.44 -4.52
N ASP A 209 -25.43 -0.79 -5.48
CA ASP A 209 -24.82 -2.11 -5.63
C ASP A 209 -23.29 -1.95 -5.50
N PRO A 210 -22.64 -2.48 -4.46
CA PRO A 210 -21.20 -2.31 -4.23
C PRO A 210 -20.32 -2.94 -5.32
N ALA A 211 -20.88 -3.83 -6.15
CA ALA A 211 -20.17 -4.44 -7.28
C ALA A 211 -20.09 -3.49 -8.51
N LYS A 212 -20.83 -2.39 -8.50
CA LYS A 212 -20.89 -1.44 -9.63
C LYS A 212 -20.11 -0.17 -9.33
N ARG A 213 -19.64 0.47 -10.39
CA ARG A 213 -19.03 1.81 -10.30
C ARG A 213 -20.10 2.86 -10.54
N TYR A 214 -20.06 3.91 -9.72
CA TYR A 214 -20.97 5.05 -9.80
C TYR A 214 -20.18 6.35 -9.96
N PRO A 215 -20.70 7.33 -10.71
CA PRO A 215 -20.16 8.68 -10.67
C PRO A 215 -20.31 9.24 -9.24
N THR A 216 -19.28 9.91 -8.75
CA THR A 216 -19.28 10.50 -7.41
C THR A 216 -19.29 12.01 -7.49
N LEU A 217 -20.20 12.64 -6.75
CA LEU A 217 -20.25 14.09 -6.56
C LEU A 217 -19.70 14.43 -5.18
N VAL A 218 -18.75 15.33 -5.12
CA VAL A 218 -18.23 15.88 -3.86
C VAL A 218 -18.84 17.28 -3.68
N VAL A 219 -19.59 17.47 -2.60
CA VAL A 219 -20.25 18.74 -2.30
C VAL A 219 -19.68 19.30 -0.98
N GLY A 220 -19.01 20.45 -1.07
CA GLY A 220 -18.57 21.22 0.08
C GLY A 220 -19.64 22.22 0.54
N HIS A 221 -19.66 22.53 1.84
CA HIS A 221 -20.49 23.62 2.36
C HIS A 221 -19.82 24.99 2.13
N PRO A 222 -20.57 26.10 2.01
CA PRO A 222 -19.99 27.44 1.92
C PRO A 222 -19.32 27.83 3.24
N PHE A 223 -18.46 28.87 3.18
CA PHE A 223 -17.82 29.42 4.39
C PHE A 223 -18.90 29.81 5.42
N GLY A 224 -18.72 29.38 6.67
CA GLY A 224 -19.66 29.62 7.75
C GLY A 224 -20.87 28.69 7.81
N GLY A 225 -21.02 27.75 6.87
CA GLY A 225 -22.04 26.71 6.89
C GLY A 225 -21.53 25.40 7.47
N VAL A 226 -22.43 24.47 7.77
CA VAL A 226 -22.12 23.09 8.13
C VAL A 226 -22.66 22.11 7.10
N LYS A 227 -22.09 20.92 7.02
CA LYS A 227 -22.43 19.92 6.00
C LYS A 227 -23.88 19.47 6.02
N GLU A 228 -24.54 19.52 7.17
CA GLU A 228 -25.93 19.15 7.37
C GLU A 228 -26.90 20.17 6.77
N GLN A 229 -26.51 21.41 6.63
CA GLN A 229 -27.35 22.49 6.11
C GLN A 229 -27.45 22.47 4.59
N THR A 230 -26.43 22.93 3.89
CA THR A 230 -26.49 23.13 2.44
C THR A 230 -26.19 21.82 1.69
N SER A 231 -25.04 21.19 1.97
CA SER A 231 -24.58 20.00 1.24
C SER A 231 -25.52 18.82 1.43
N GLY A 232 -26.01 18.61 2.65
CA GLY A 232 -26.94 17.53 2.96
C GLY A 232 -28.30 17.66 2.29
N LEU A 233 -28.74 18.89 1.99
CA LEU A 233 -30.00 19.13 1.23
C LEU A 233 -29.84 18.68 -0.23
N TYR A 234 -28.75 19.05 -0.89
CA TYR A 234 -28.51 18.66 -2.29
C TYR A 234 -28.23 17.16 -2.44
N ALA A 235 -27.52 16.54 -1.50
CA ALA A 235 -27.18 15.13 -1.56
C ALA A 235 -28.39 14.18 -1.41
N ARG A 236 -29.54 14.67 -0.89
CA ARG A 236 -30.77 13.88 -0.70
C ARG A 236 -31.74 13.96 -1.86
N ARG A 237 -31.56 14.91 -2.77
CA ARG A 237 -32.36 15.09 -3.98
C ARG A 237 -31.78 14.42 -5.20
#